data_ea41cb7b73520218f6afd4d504946a77
#
_entry.id   ea41cb7b73520218f6afd4d504946a77
#
_cell.length_a   1.000
_cell.length_b   1.000
_cell.length_c   1.000
_cell.angle_alpha   90.00
_cell.angle_beta   90.00
_cell.angle_gamma   90.00
#
_symmetry.space_group_name_H-M   'P 1'
#
loop_
_entity.id
_entity.type
_entity.pdbx_description
1 polymer ?
#
loop_
_entity_poly.entity_id
_entity_poly.type
_entity_poly.pdbx_seq_one_letter_code
_entity_poly.pdbx_strand_id
1 'polypeptide(L)'
;MVVGVRRHMPRRRSGHTTTVMIGAERFCLTANQRDDGSLGEVFIHWGKHGTSAAGLVSTYAVALSLGLQHQVPLADLIRPGLDQIFVPNGHTDDPEIPRVRSAVDYIARRLAIDWLPYPDRAALGVYTLTERVHRASTWIEAHEPSLRRA
;
A
#
# COMPACT_ATOMS: atom_id res chain seq x y z
N MET A 1 15.09 19.40 -5.48
CA MET A 1 13.73 18.94 -5.85
C MET A 1 12.82 20.16 -5.94
N VAL A 2 12.30 20.44 -7.12
CA VAL A 2 11.30 21.51 -7.28
C VAL A 2 9.97 20.93 -6.81
N VAL A 3 9.44 21.43 -5.72
CA VAL A 3 8.09 21.07 -5.28
C VAL A 3 7.14 21.59 -6.35
N GLY A 4 6.45 20.70 -7.02
CA GLY A 4 5.49 21.05 -8.08
C GLY A 4 4.34 21.88 -7.52
N VAL A 5 3.73 22.68 -8.39
CA VAL A 5 2.48 23.39 -8.06
C VAL A 5 1.42 22.34 -7.68
N ARG A 6 0.69 22.60 -6.60
CA ARG A 6 -0.35 21.68 -6.10
C ARG A 6 -1.43 21.44 -7.16
N ARG A 7 -1.60 20.20 -7.56
CA ARG A 7 -2.69 19.75 -8.42
C ARG A 7 -3.86 19.31 -7.54
N HIS A 8 -4.85 20.17 -7.41
CA HIS A 8 -6.06 19.85 -6.65
C HIS A 8 -6.85 18.70 -7.28
N MET A 9 -7.60 18.00 -6.45
CA MET A 9 -8.49 16.96 -6.91
C MET A 9 -9.71 17.56 -7.65
N PRO A 10 -10.20 16.89 -8.72
CA PRO A 10 -11.42 17.30 -9.37
C PRO A 10 -12.61 17.17 -8.39
N ARG A 11 -13.63 17.99 -8.58
CA ARG A 11 -14.83 17.96 -7.73
C ARG A 11 -15.52 16.59 -7.73
N ARG A 12 -15.59 15.93 -8.88
CA ARG A 12 -16.09 14.56 -9.05
C ARG A 12 -14.95 13.67 -9.49
N ARG A 13 -14.75 12.55 -8.79
CA ARG A 13 -13.62 11.65 -9.02
C ARG A 13 -13.99 10.21 -8.74
N SER A 14 -13.35 9.31 -9.44
CA SER A 14 -13.46 7.87 -9.24
C SER A 14 -12.38 7.37 -8.28
N GLY A 15 -12.63 6.24 -7.63
CA GLY A 15 -11.67 5.62 -6.74
C GLY A 15 -12.11 4.26 -6.25
N HIS A 16 -11.30 3.70 -5.36
CA HIS A 16 -11.53 2.41 -4.73
C HIS A 16 -11.61 2.57 -3.22
N THR A 17 -12.52 1.84 -2.60
CA THR A 17 -12.55 1.67 -1.14
C THR A 17 -12.30 0.21 -0.82
N THR A 18 -11.26 -0.05 -0.05
CA THR A 18 -10.90 -1.39 0.42
C THR A 18 -11.07 -1.45 1.93
N THR A 19 -11.85 -2.40 2.41
CA THR A 19 -11.96 -2.72 3.84
C THR A 19 -11.07 -3.93 4.13
N VAL A 20 -10.28 -3.85 5.18
CA VAL A 20 -9.38 -4.93 5.59
C VAL A 20 -9.41 -5.11 7.10
N MET A 21 -9.35 -6.37 7.54
CA MET A 21 -9.08 -6.74 8.92
C MET A 21 -7.58 -7.01 9.09
N ILE A 22 -6.96 -6.36 10.07
CA ILE A 22 -5.58 -6.67 10.49
C ILE A 22 -5.67 -7.15 11.93
N GLY A 23 -5.49 -8.46 12.12
CA GLY A 23 -5.87 -9.07 13.38
C GLY A 23 -7.35 -8.86 13.66
N ALA A 24 -7.70 -8.28 14.80
CA ALA A 24 -9.08 -7.97 15.20
C ALA A 24 -9.53 -6.54 14.81
N GLU A 25 -8.68 -5.76 14.17
CA GLU A 25 -8.94 -4.35 13.88
C GLU A 25 -9.34 -4.14 12.41
N ARG A 26 -10.37 -3.33 12.22
CA ARG A 26 -10.87 -2.97 10.89
C ARG A 26 -10.28 -1.64 10.41
N PHE A 27 -9.77 -1.64 9.18
CA PHE A 27 -9.33 -0.45 8.47
C PHE A 27 -10.12 -0.29 7.17
N CYS A 28 -10.34 0.95 6.78
CA CYS A 28 -10.96 1.29 5.52
C CYS A 28 -10.04 2.26 4.78
N LEU A 29 -9.57 1.87 3.61
CA LEU A 29 -8.69 2.63 2.74
C LEU A 29 -9.46 3.08 1.51
N THR A 30 -9.60 4.38 1.31
CA THR A 30 -10.17 4.95 0.09
C THR A 30 -9.08 5.67 -0.69
N ALA A 31 -8.92 5.33 -1.96
CA ALA A 31 -7.93 5.92 -2.85
C ALA A 31 -8.63 6.44 -4.10
N ASN A 32 -8.53 7.73 -4.37
CA ASN A 32 -9.19 8.39 -5.49
C ASN A 32 -8.18 8.88 -6.53
N GLN A 33 -8.59 8.75 -7.79
CA GLN A 33 -7.78 9.14 -8.94
C GLN A 33 -8.19 10.49 -9.52
N ARG A 34 -7.24 11.12 -10.19
CA ARG A 34 -7.48 12.27 -11.06
C ARG A 34 -8.06 11.81 -12.40
N ASP A 35 -8.43 12.78 -13.25
CA ASP A 35 -8.97 12.52 -14.59
C ASP A 35 -7.98 11.77 -15.49
N ASP A 36 -6.68 11.92 -15.25
CA ASP A 36 -5.61 11.19 -15.95
C ASP A 36 -5.36 9.77 -15.43
N GLY A 37 -6.14 9.31 -14.44
CA GLY A 37 -6.01 7.99 -13.82
C GLY A 37 -4.95 7.90 -12.72
N SER A 38 -4.16 8.95 -12.48
CA SER A 38 -3.16 8.95 -11.41
C SER A 38 -3.79 9.09 -10.03
N LEU A 39 -3.21 8.44 -9.04
CA LEU A 39 -3.64 8.59 -7.64
C LEU A 39 -3.42 10.02 -7.16
N GLY A 40 -4.42 10.60 -6.51
CA GLY A 40 -4.36 12.00 -6.06
C GLY A 40 -4.75 12.23 -4.61
N GLU A 41 -5.49 11.32 -3.99
CA GLU A 41 -5.83 11.42 -2.57
C GLU A 41 -6.10 10.06 -1.96
N VAL A 42 -5.89 9.98 -0.66
CA VAL A 42 -6.06 8.79 0.16
C VAL A 42 -6.78 9.18 1.45
N PHE A 43 -7.77 8.39 1.84
CA PHE A 43 -8.44 8.47 3.14
C PHE A 43 -8.27 7.14 3.86
N ILE A 44 -7.99 7.20 5.16
CA ILE A 44 -7.85 6.02 5.99
C ILE A 44 -8.69 6.20 7.24
N HIS A 45 -9.60 5.25 7.46
CA HIS A 45 -10.40 5.17 8.67
C HIS A 45 -10.02 3.93 9.45
N TRP A 46 -9.73 4.10 10.74
CA TRP A 46 -9.41 3.02 11.65
C TRP A 46 -10.22 3.15 12.93
N GLY A 47 -10.99 2.11 13.22
CA GLY A 47 -11.64 1.92 14.50
C GLY A 47 -12.52 3.07 14.94
N LYS A 48 -12.43 3.39 16.23
CA LYS A 48 -13.27 4.41 16.87
C LYS A 48 -12.74 5.81 16.63
N HIS A 49 -13.60 6.69 16.13
CA HIS A 49 -13.30 8.11 16.03
C HIS A 49 -12.89 8.69 17.39
N GLY A 50 -11.98 9.67 17.35
CA GLY A 50 -11.53 10.39 18.56
C GLY A 50 -10.38 9.73 19.32
N THR A 51 -9.89 8.57 18.89
CA THR A 51 -8.67 7.98 19.46
C THR A 51 -7.42 8.60 18.85
N SER A 52 -6.31 8.61 19.58
CA SER A 52 -5.01 9.09 19.08
C SER A 52 -4.55 8.30 17.85
N ALA A 53 -4.75 7.00 17.84
CA ALA A 53 -4.38 6.12 16.72
C ALA A 53 -5.19 6.48 15.46
N ALA A 54 -6.50 6.63 15.56
CA ALA A 54 -7.34 7.04 14.45
C ALA A 54 -6.95 8.43 13.92
N GLY A 55 -6.64 9.37 14.81
CA GLY A 55 -6.18 10.71 14.45
C GLY A 55 -4.84 10.70 13.72
N LEU A 56 -3.86 9.93 14.18
CA LEU A 56 -2.56 9.81 13.53
C LEU A 56 -2.66 9.17 12.15
N VAL A 57 -3.47 8.13 12.00
CA VAL A 57 -3.69 7.47 10.70
C VAL A 57 -4.39 8.40 9.72
N SER A 58 -5.39 9.17 10.17
CA SER A 58 -6.04 10.19 9.34
C SER A 58 -5.07 11.30 8.92
N THR A 59 -4.22 11.76 9.84
CA THR A 59 -3.18 12.76 9.53
C THR A 59 -2.16 12.21 8.52
N TYR A 60 -1.76 10.95 8.65
CA TYR A 60 -0.90 10.29 7.68
C TYR A 60 -1.53 10.25 6.29
N ALA A 61 -2.82 9.94 6.18
CA ALA A 61 -3.55 9.98 4.91
C ALA A 61 -3.57 11.38 4.29
N VAL A 62 -3.72 12.42 5.09
CA VAL A 62 -3.63 13.82 4.62
C VAL A 62 -2.23 14.13 4.09
N ALA A 63 -1.18 13.71 4.79
CA ALA A 63 0.21 13.91 4.35
C ALA A 63 0.49 13.20 3.03
N LEU A 64 0.04 11.95 2.86
CA LEU A 64 0.12 11.21 1.60
C LEU A 64 -0.60 11.98 0.46
N SER A 65 -1.82 12.42 0.72
CA SER A 65 -2.63 13.16 -0.27
C SER A 65 -1.96 14.47 -0.69
N LEU A 66 -1.42 15.22 0.25
CA LEU A 66 -0.67 16.44 -0.06
C LEU A 66 0.58 16.14 -0.89
N GLY A 67 1.34 15.11 -0.52
CA GLY A 67 2.51 14.68 -1.30
C GLY A 67 2.13 14.33 -2.74
N LEU A 68 1.09 13.54 -2.94
CA LEU A 68 0.57 13.17 -4.26
C LEU A 68 0.12 14.40 -5.06
N GLN A 69 -0.55 15.35 -4.41
CA GLN A 69 -1.02 16.58 -5.06
C GLN A 69 0.14 17.52 -5.43
N HIS A 70 1.25 17.46 -4.71
CA HIS A 70 2.50 18.13 -5.05
C HIS A 70 3.42 17.33 -5.97
N GLN A 71 2.90 16.24 -6.56
CA GLN A 71 3.59 15.42 -7.56
C GLN A 71 4.81 14.67 -7.01
N VAL A 72 4.85 14.41 -5.70
CA VAL A 72 5.83 13.50 -5.14
C VAL A 72 5.50 12.09 -5.64
N PRO A 73 6.48 11.32 -6.15
CA PRO A 73 6.24 9.97 -6.63
C PRO A 73 5.65 9.08 -5.52
N LEU A 74 4.61 8.30 -5.85
CA LEU A 74 3.97 7.40 -4.88
C LEU A 74 4.98 6.45 -4.24
N ALA A 75 5.93 5.91 -5.00
CA ALA A 75 6.95 5.01 -4.47
C ALA A 75 7.77 5.64 -3.34
N ASP A 76 8.08 6.93 -3.43
CA ASP A 76 8.84 7.65 -2.40
C ASP A 76 7.98 7.91 -1.15
N LEU A 77 6.68 8.18 -1.34
CA LEU A 77 5.75 8.43 -0.24
C LEU A 77 5.46 7.18 0.60
N ILE A 78 5.36 6.00 -0.04
CA ILE A 78 5.00 4.76 0.65
C ILE A 78 6.22 3.97 1.14
N ARG A 79 7.40 4.19 0.58
CA ARG A 79 8.63 3.48 0.98
C ARG A 79 8.89 3.47 2.48
N PRO A 80 8.75 4.58 3.22
CA PRO A 80 8.97 4.59 4.67
C PRO A 80 7.98 3.72 5.45
N GLY A 81 6.79 3.47 4.89
CA GLY A 81 5.76 2.65 5.52
C GLY A 81 5.98 1.14 5.37
N LEU A 82 6.72 0.73 4.33
CA LEU A 82 7.02 -0.68 4.11
C LEU A 82 7.84 -1.26 5.26
N ASP A 83 7.39 -2.42 5.73
CA ASP A 83 8.05 -3.17 6.81
C ASP A 83 8.10 -2.47 8.19
N GLN A 84 7.40 -1.35 8.35
CA GLN A 84 7.22 -0.73 9.68
C GLN A 84 6.46 -1.69 10.61
N ILE A 85 6.99 -1.88 11.81
CA ILE A 85 6.48 -2.85 12.79
C ILE A 85 5.80 -2.13 13.93
N PHE A 86 4.50 -2.29 14.05
CA PHE A 86 3.72 -1.90 15.23
C PHE A 86 2.36 -2.62 15.25
N VAL A 87 1.68 -2.58 16.37
CA VAL A 87 0.37 -3.22 16.58
C VAL A 87 -0.75 -2.30 16.06
N PRO A 88 -1.80 -2.82 15.37
CA PRO A 88 -2.01 -4.22 15.01
C PRO A 88 -1.13 -4.68 13.85
N ASN A 89 -0.76 -5.95 13.86
CA ASN A 89 0.01 -6.61 12.81
C ASN A 89 -0.42 -8.08 12.67
N GLY A 90 0.17 -8.78 11.71
CA GLY A 90 -0.07 -10.20 11.49
C GLY A 90 -0.98 -10.46 10.31
N HIS A 91 -1.93 -11.38 10.48
CA HIS A 91 -2.81 -11.82 9.41
C HIS A 91 -3.84 -10.75 9.01
N THR A 92 -4.13 -10.71 7.72
CA THR A 92 -5.21 -9.90 7.13
C THR A 92 -6.21 -10.81 6.43
N ASP A 93 -7.38 -10.27 6.12
CA ASP A 93 -8.37 -10.91 5.26
C ASP A 93 -8.23 -10.53 3.77
N ASP A 94 -7.17 -9.78 3.42
CA ASP A 94 -6.85 -9.47 2.03
C ASP A 94 -6.00 -10.61 1.43
N PRO A 95 -6.53 -11.36 0.44
CA PRO A 95 -5.83 -12.51 -0.14
C PRO A 95 -4.53 -12.14 -0.87
N GLU A 96 -4.40 -10.91 -1.37
CA GLU A 96 -3.17 -10.45 -2.01
C GLU A 96 -2.10 -10.02 -1.01
N ILE A 97 -2.52 -9.62 0.20
CA ILE A 97 -1.62 -9.15 1.26
C ILE A 97 -1.96 -9.91 2.57
N PRO A 98 -1.74 -11.22 2.62
CA PRO A 98 -2.26 -12.05 3.71
C PRO A 98 -1.58 -11.79 5.05
N ARG A 99 -0.46 -11.07 5.07
CA ARG A 99 0.28 -10.77 6.28
C ARG A 99 1.01 -9.44 6.19
N VAL A 100 0.94 -8.67 7.28
CA VAL A 100 1.58 -7.35 7.37
C VAL A 100 2.24 -7.13 8.73
N ARG A 101 3.16 -6.19 8.77
CA ARG A 101 3.87 -5.78 9.99
C ARG A 101 3.18 -4.63 10.73
N SER A 102 2.31 -3.91 10.06
CA SER A 102 1.49 -2.83 10.63
C SER A 102 0.41 -2.41 9.64
N ALA A 103 -0.51 -1.55 10.08
CA ALA A 103 -1.48 -0.90 9.20
C ALA A 103 -0.81 -0.06 8.12
N VAL A 104 0.27 0.64 8.46
CA VAL A 104 1.02 1.46 7.49
C VAL A 104 1.72 0.60 6.44
N ASP A 105 2.27 -0.54 6.85
CA ASP A 105 2.83 -1.55 5.92
C ASP A 105 1.76 -2.09 4.96
N TYR A 106 0.54 -2.37 5.47
CA TYR A 106 -0.59 -2.75 4.62
C TYR A 106 -0.92 -1.67 3.59
N ILE A 107 -1.10 -0.43 4.04
CA ILE A 107 -1.44 0.72 3.19
C ILE A 107 -0.41 0.89 2.09
N ALA A 108 0.88 0.84 2.42
CA ALA A 108 1.97 0.96 1.46
C ALA A 108 1.91 -0.14 0.40
N ARG A 109 1.70 -1.41 0.80
CA ARG A 109 1.57 -2.54 -0.11
C ARG A 109 0.33 -2.45 -0.99
N ARG A 110 -0.81 -2.10 -0.42
CA ARG A 110 -2.07 -1.97 -1.17
C ARG A 110 -1.99 -0.87 -2.21
N LEU A 111 -1.48 0.31 -1.85
CA LEU A 111 -1.28 1.41 -2.79
C LEU A 111 -0.26 1.06 -3.88
N ALA A 112 0.80 0.35 -3.55
CA ALA A 112 1.77 -0.13 -4.54
C ALA A 112 1.13 -1.09 -5.55
N ILE A 113 0.37 -2.09 -5.08
CA ILE A 113 -0.29 -3.08 -5.94
C ILE A 113 -1.30 -2.41 -6.87
N ASP A 114 -2.10 -1.48 -6.36
CA ASP A 114 -3.17 -0.86 -7.14
C ASP A 114 -2.70 0.24 -8.09
N TRP A 115 -1.59 0.94 -7.77
CA TRP A 115 -1.23 2.20 -8.44
C TRP A 115 0.16 2.25 -9.04
N LEU A 116 1.05 1.30 -8.75
CA LEU A 116 2.39 1.25 -9.32
C LEU A 116 2.53 0.15 -10.37
N PRO A 117 3.26 0.41 -11.47
CA PRO A 117 3.60 -0.64 -12.42
C PRO A 117 4.58 -1.64 -11.80
N TYR A 118 4.66 -2.83 -12.40
CA TYR A 118 5.50 -3.92 -11.90
C TYR A 118 6.96 -3.52 -11.58
N PRO A 119 7.69 -2.81 -12.47
CA PRO A 119 9.09 -2.47 -12.19
C PRO A 119 9.27 -1.67 -10.91
N ASP A 120 8.38 -0.70 -10.65
CA ASP A 120 8.43 0.15 -9.47
C ASP A 120 8.06 -0.63 -8.21
N ARG A 121 7.06 -1.52 -8.30
CA ARG A 121 6.70 -2.43 -7.20
C ARG A 121 7.81 -3.42 -6.87
N ALA A 122 8.41 -4.01 -7.91
CA ALA A 122 9.51 -4.95 -7.75
C ALA A 122 10.73 -4.29 -7.07
N ALA A 123 11.03 -3.04 -7.42
CA ALA A 123 12.08 -2.26 -6.76
C ALA A 123 11.80 -2.02 -5.26
N LEU A 124 10.52 -2.01 -4.86
CA LEU A 124 10.09 -1.93 -3.47
C LEU A 124 9.96 -3.30 -2.78
N GLY A 125 10.13 -4.39 -3.51
CA GLY A 125 9.89 -5.74 -3.01
C GLY A 125 8.40 -6.08 -2.82
N VAL A 126 7.50 -5.38 -3.50
CA VAL A 126 6.05 -5.58 -3.42
C VAL A 126 5.54 -6.33 -4.64
N TYR A 127 4.95 -7.49 -4.42
CA TYR A 127 4.45 -8.38 -5.46
C TYR A 127 3.01 -8.80 -5.18
N THR A 128 2.24 -9.00 -6.24
CA THR A 128 0.92 -9.64 -6.15
C THR A 128 1.06 -11.10 -5.75
N LEU A 129 -0.04 -11.75 -5.35
CA LEU A 129 -0.03 -13.16 -5.03
C LEU A 129 0.46 -14.01 -6.21
N THR A 130 -0.05 -13.74 -7.42
CA THR A 130 0.35 -14.45 -8.65
C THR A 130 1.83 -14.28 -8.94
N GLU A 131 2.37 -13.08 -8.82
CA GLU A 131 3.79 -12.81 -9.01
C GLU A 131 4.66 -13.55 -8.00
N ARG A 132 4.23 -13.62 -6.72
CA ARG A 132 4.95 -14.37 -5.69
C ARG A 132 4.98 -15.87 -5.98
N VAL A 133 3.86 -16.44 -6.39
CA VAL A 133 3.77 -17.86 -6.77
C VAL A 133 4.69 -18.13 -7.95
N HIS A 134 4.65 -17.32 -8.99
CA HIS A 134 5.52 -17.46 -10.17
C HIS A 134 7.00 -17.38 -9.79
N ARG A 135 7.41 -16.40 -8.99
CA ARG A 135 8.80 -16.26 -8.51
C ARG A 135 9.26 -17.47 -7.70
N ALA A 136 8.38 -18.00 -6.83
CA ALA A 136 8.69 -19.19 -6.04
C ALA A 136 8.87 -20.44 -6.94
N SER A 137 8.00 -20.63 -7.93
CA SER A 137 8.11 -21.74 -8.90
C SER A 137 9.40 -21.64 -9.70
N THR A 138 9.72 -20.48 -10.23
CA THR A 138 10.97 -20.26 -10.99
C THR A 138 12.20 -20.53 -10.13
N TRP A 139 12.17 -20.12 -8.85
CA TRP A 139 13.26 -20.38 -7.93
C TRP A 139 13.44 -21.88 -7.66
N ILE A 140 12.34 -22.61 -7.43
CA ILE A 140 12.35 -24.06 -7.22
C ILE A 140 12.93 -24.78 -8.43
N GLU A 141 12.43 -24.47 -9.64
CA GLU A 141 12.93 -25.06 -10.90
C GLU A 141 14.44 -24.84 -11.08
N ALA A 142 14.93 -23.67 -10.77
CA ALA A 142 16.36 -23.34 -10.88
C ALA A 142 17.23 -24.08 -9.86
N HIS A 143 16.68 -24.45 -8.67
CA HIS A 143 17.43 -25.07 -7.57
C HIS A 143 17.07 -26.54 -7.31
N GLU A 144 16.12 -27.11 -8.05
CA GLU A 144 15.70 -28.52 -7.90
C GLU A 144 16.87 -29.53 -7.96
N PRO A 145 17.84 -29.38 -8.86
CA PRO A 145 18.98 -30.32 -8.91
C PRO A 145 19.82 -30.34 -7.63
N SER A 146 19.89 -29.24 -6.90
CA SER A 146 20.64 -29.17 -5.65
C SER A 146 19.85 -29.71 -4.46
N LEU A 147 18.52 -29.59 -4.48
CA LEU A 147 17.64 -30.13 -3.44
C LEU A 147 17.54 -31.66 -3.46
N ARG A 148 17.71 -32.29 -4.62
CA ARG A 148 17.71 -33.76 -4.76
C ARG A 148 19.03 -34.42 -4.34
N ARG A 149 20.08 -33.65 -4.10
CA ARG A 149 21.42 -34.14 -3.69
C ARG A 149 21.69 -34.03 -2.20
N ALA A 150 20.81 -33.44 -1.45
CA ALA A 150 20.84 -33.32 0.01
C ALA A 150 19.92 -34.36 0.66
#